data_f81c20160df413cc22ae549d84c5bfab
#
_entry.id   f81c20160df413cc22ae549d84c5bfab
#
_cell.length_a   1.000
_cell.length_b   1.000
_cell.length_c   1.000
_cell.angle_alpha   90.00
_cell.angle_beta   90.00
_cell.angle_gamma   90.00
#
_symmetry.space_group_name_H-M   'P 1'
#
loop_
_entity.id
_entity.type
_entity.pdbx_description
1 polymer ?
#
loop_
_entity_poly.entity_id
_entity_poly.type
_entity_poly.pdbx_seq_one_letter_code
_entity_poly.pdbx_strand_id
1 'polypeptide(L)'
;MKYKGLILANSLLLFIQFAFAQSIPDLIQQFSEDKGALYRKYSVHESADFYERMSKFYADFNHQIKAVNFGTLTKSDKADYIMLKNQVEKDAYFLKIEQHEFEDVAHVTAFASSLYTFLQQRSDGAKLNAQQVANTFDEMAIAFNAEKTKSAKSPFASWQKAEQAFQVVEGLRRGLVEAFHFYNGYDPMFSWWSERPFIALDSALTNYAGFLRSNYQNTSVKDDGSGIIGKPIGRAALIKSLQTEFIPYTPEELVAIAQKQFAWCDAEMLKASREMGFGNDWKKALEKVKNSYVAPGDQPAMVVGLAEEAIKFLEERDLVTIPPLAKETWRTTMMSPEAQRVNPFFLGGEEIIISYPTNAMEHREKMMSMRGNNPHFSKATVHHELIPGHHLQQFMQSRHKTYRYIFDTPFWIEGWALYWELNLWDKGFAKSPEDRIGMLFWRMHRCARIIFSLNYHLEKMTPQQCIDFLVDRVGHEYANAEAEVRRSFTGGYGPLYQIAYMIGGLQLYELKNELIGSGKMTEKQFHDSVLKENSIPIEILRAILRQDDLSEDYSTNWKFMKQ
;
A
#
# COMPACT_ATOMS: atom_id res chain seq x y z
N MET A 1 51.05 -71.24 -17.92
CA MET A 1 51.45 -69.85 -18.23
C MET A 1 50.46 -69.28 -19.19
N LYS A 2 49.52 -68.54 -18.72
CA LYS A 2 48.59 -67.75 -19.57
C LYS A 2 48.25 -66.42 -18.83
N TYR A 3 48.72 -65.36 -19.35
CA TYR A 3 48.35 -64.00 -18.93
C TYR A 3 46.88 -63.71 -19.34
N LYS A 4 46.03 -63.31 -18.42
CA LYS A 4 44.74 -62.70 -18.71
C LYS A 4 44.85 -61.23 -18.37
N GLY A 5 44.84 -60.39 -19.42
CA GLY A 5 44.75 -58.97 -19.28
C GLY A 5 43.36 -58.55 -18.80
N LEU A 6 43.34 -57.71 -17.77
CA LEU A 6 42.14 -57.06 -17.25
C LEU A 6 41.93 -55.78 -18.00
N ILE A 7 40.90 -55.69 -18.83
CA ILE A 7 40.46 -54.46 -19.46
C ILE A 7 39.62 -53.71 -18.45
N LEU A 8 40.15 -52.59 -17.91
CA LEU A 8 39.37 -51.66 -17.11
C LEU A 8 38.55 -50.77 -18.07
N ALA A 9 37.26 -51.01 -18.15
CA ALA A 9 36.34 -50.10 -18.82
C ALA A 9 36.04 -48.92 -17.90
N ASN A 10 36.65 -47.75 -18.17
CA ASN A 10 36.29 -46.49 -17.57
C ASN A 10 34.96 -46.05 -18.16
N SER A 11 33.86 -46.34 -17.45
CA SER A 11 32.56 -45.74 -17.74
C SER A 11 32.55 -44.29 -17.23
N LEU A 12 32.83 -43.36 -18.11
CA LEU A 12 32.65 -41.93 -17.88
C LEU A 12 31.13 -41.66 -17.83
N LEU A 13 30.55 -41.72 -16.65
CA LEU A 13 29.19 -41.23 -16.40
C LEU A 13 29.21 -39.68 -16.58
N LEU A 14 28.90 -39.23 -17.79
CA LEU A 14 28.50 -37.86 -18.02
C LEU A 14 27.17 -37.66 -17.26
N PHE A 15 27.23 -37.11 -16.07
CA PHE A 15 26.09 -36.41 -15.46
C PHE A 15 25.82 -35.18 -16.31
N ILE A 16 24.96 -35.31 -17.32
CA ILE A 16 24.28 -34.18 -17.91
C ILE A 16 23.33 -33.65 -16.84
N GLN A 17 23.80 -32.69 -16.06
CA GLN A 17 22.89 -31.83 -15.31
C GLN A 17 22.05 -31.12 -16.37
N PHE A 18 20.86 -31.63 -16.66
CA PHE A 18 19.82 -30.80 -17.22
C PHE A 18 19.53 -29.72 -16.15
N ALA A 19 20.24 -28.63 -16.21
CA ALA A 19 19.75 -27.40 -15.63
C ALA A 19 18.43 -27.12 -16.36
N PHE A 20 17.31 -27.57 -15.82
CA PHE A 20 16.01 -27.06 -16.23
C PHE A 20 16.12 -25.55 -16.12
N ALA A 21 16.07 -24.88 -17.25
CA ALA A 21 15.98 -23.42 -17.23
C ALA A 21 14.79 -23.06 -16.35
N GLN A 22 15.04 -22.41 -15.22
CA GLN A 22 14.01 -22.02 -14.27
C GLN A 22 12.98 -21.17 -14.99
N SER A 23 11.69 -21.50 -14.85
CA SER A 23 10.63 -20.71 -15.47
C SER A 23 10.56 -19.31 -14.83
N ILE A 24 10.05 -18.32 -15.55
CA ILE A 24 9.90 -16.98 -14.98
C ILE A 24 8.98 -16.97 -13.74
N PRO A 25 7.84 -17.69 -13.71
CA PRO A 25 7.05 -17.85 -12.50
C PRO A 25 7.84 -18.43 -11.31
N ASP A 26 8.69 -19.43 -11.52
CA ASP A 26 9.53 -19.98 -10.46
C ASP A 26 10.56 -18.96 -9.95
N LEU A 27 11.13 -18.16 -10.85
CA LEU A 27 12.08 -17.10 -10.50
C LEU A 27 11.40 -16.00 -9.68
N ILE A 28 10.17 -15.64 -10.01
CA ILE A 28 9.35 -14.69 -9.24
C ILE A 28 9.06 -15.24 -7.84
N GLN A 29 8.64 -16.49 -7.75
CA GLN A 29 8.40 -17.18 -6.48
C GLN A 29 9.67 -17.20 -5.62
N GLN A 30 10.81 -17.59 -6.21
CA GLN A 30 12.10 -17.59 -5.52
C GLN A 30 12.44 -16.19 -4.98
N PHE A 31 12.32 -15.16 -5.79
CA PHE A 31 12.60 -13.78 -5.33
C PHE A 31 11.75 -13.40 -4.13
N SER A 32 10.44 -13.70 -4.18
CA SER A 32 9.51 -13.40 -3.09
C SER A 32 9.89 -14.13 -1.80
N GLU A 33 10.15 -15.45 -1.88
CA GLU A 33 10.46 -16.26 -0.72
C GLU A 33 11.82 -15.93 -0.12
N ASP A 34 12.85 -15.76 -0.96
CA ASP A 34 14.20 -15.39 -0.52
C ASP A 34 14.21 -14.01 0.14
N LYS A 35 13.53 -13.02 -0.46
CA LYS A 35 13.34 -11.69 0.13
C LYS A 35 12.69 -11.81 1.52
N GLY A 36 11.57 -12.53 1.62
CA GLY A 36 10.85 -12.73 2.88
C GLY A 36 11.69 -13.46 3.93
N ALA A 37 12.49 -14.46 3.52
CA ALA A 37 13.40 -15.16 4.43
C ALA A 37 14.49 -14.24 4.99
N LEU A 38 15.06 -13.36 4.16
CA LEU A 38 16.05 -12.38 4.60
C LEU A 38 15.47 -11.34 5.56
N TYR A 39 14.28 -10.83 5.28
CA TYR A 39 13.57 -9.91 6.19
C TYR A 39 13.31 -10.55 7.56
N ARG A 40 12.95 -11.83 7.61
CA ARG A 40 12.78 -12.55 8.89
C ARG A 40 14.10 -12.84 9.61
N LYS A 41 15.17 -13.12 8.87
CA LYS A 41 16.50 -13.40 9.46
C LYS A 41 17.14 -12.14 10.03
N TYR A 42 17.07 -11.03 9.31
CA TYR A 42 17.63 -9.73 9.70
C TYR A 42 16.52 -8.85 10.27
N SER A 43 16.04 -9.18 11.46
CA SER A 43 14.83 -8.57 12.05
C SER A 43 14.98 -7.11 12.49
N VAL A 44 16.21 -6.61 12.62
CA VAL A 44 16.49 -5.18 12.85
C VAL A 44 16.77 -4.53 11.50
N HIS A 45 15.72 -4.02 10.86
CA HIS A 45 15.81 -3.47 9.51
C HIS A 45 16.59 -2.15 9.45
N GLU A 46 16.61 -1.38 10.53
CA GLU A 46 17.37 -0.14 10.67
C GLU A 46 18.82 -0.46 11.17
N SER A 47 19.54 -1.32 10.41
CA SER A 47 20.90 -1.74 10.75
C SER A 47 21.80 -1.87 9.53
N ALA A 48 23.09 -1.67 9.70
CA ALA A 48 24.08 -1.79 8.63
C ALA A 48 24.06 -3.19 7.99
N ASP A 49 23.97 -4.24 8.82
CA ASP A 49 23.94 -5.64 8.36
C ASP A 49 22.75 -5.92 7.45
N PHE A 50 21.58 -5.37 7.78
CA PHE A 50 20.38 -5.51 6.96
C PHE A 50 20.58 -4.85 5.58
N TYR A 51 21.01 -3.59 5.55
CA TYR A 51 21.19 -2.86 4.29
C TYR A 51 22.28 -3.49 3.41
N GLU A 52 23.41 -3.91 3.97
CA GLU A 52 24.47 -4.60 3.24
C GLU A 52 23.94 -5.92 2.64
N ARG A 53 23.26 -6.73 3.46
CA ARG A 53 22.74 -8.02 3.02
C ARG A 53 21.67 -7.91 1.94
N MET A 54 20.75 -6.95 2.08
CA MET A 54 19.69 -6.72 1.10
C MET A 54 20.23 -6.12 -0.20
N SER A 55 21.20 -5.20 -0.12
CA SER A 55 21.86 -4.66 -1.30
C SER A 55 22.56 -5.76 -2.11
N LYS A 56 23.23 -6.68 -1.42
CA LYS A 56 23.84 -7.85 -2.06
C LYS A 56 22.78 -8.75 -2.70
N PHE A 57 21.67 -9.01 -2.02
CA PHE A 57 20.59 -9.85 -2.53
C PHE A 57 20.02 -9.30 -3.84
N TYR A 58 19.70 -8.00 -3.90
CA TYR A 58 19.18 -7.39 -5.12
C TYR A 58 20.22 -7.37 -6.26
N ALA A 59 21.49 -7.17 -5.96
CA ALA A 59 22.55 -7.24 -6.96
C ALA A 59 22.69 -8.65 -7.54
N ASP A 60 22.75 -9.67 -6.68
CA ASP A 60 22.85 -11.08 -7.09
C ASP A 60 21.62 -11.49 -7.91
N PHE A 61 20.42 -11.08 -7.50
CA PHE A 61 19.18 -11.42 -8.21
C PHE A 61 19.09 -10.72 -9.58
N ASN A 62 19.54 -9.48 -9.67
CA ASN A 62 19.62 -8.77 -10.94
C ASN A 62 20.57 -9.47 -11.94
N HIS A 63 21.65 -10.10 -11.46
CA HIS A 63 22.50 -10.95 -12.30
C HIS A 63 21.76 -12.20 -12.79
N GLN A 64 20.94 -12.84 -11.95
CA GLN A 64 20.14 -14.00 -12.35
C GLN A 64 19.12 -13.64 -13.43
N ILE A 65 18.42 -12.51 -13.28
CA ILE A 65 17.46 -12.03 -14.27
C ILE A 65 18.16 -11.80 -15.62
N LYS A 66 19.31 -11.13 -15.64
CA LYS A 66 20.08 -10.84 -16.88
C LYS A 66 20.63 -12.10 -17.56
N ALA A 67 20.74 -13.22 -16.85
CA ALA A 67 21.17 -14.48 -17.45
C ALA A 67 20.05 -15.20 -18.22
N VAL A 68 18.79 -14.77 -18.07
CA VAL A 68 17.65 -15.32 -18.80
C VAL A 68 17.71 -14.88 -20.25
N ASN A 69 17.57 -15.82 -21.18
CA ASN A 69 17.45 -15.50 -22.60
C ASN A 69 16.05 -14.97 -22.94
N PHE A 70 15.86 -13.67 -22.87
CA PHE A 70 14.59 -13.00 -23.13
C PHE A 70 13.99 -13.35 -24.50
N GLY A 71 14.82 -13.56 -25.52
CA GLY A 71 14.37 -13.88 -26.89
C GLY A 71 13.63 -15.21 -27.01
N THR A 72 13.84 -16.14 -26.08
CA THR A 72 13.20 -17.47 -26.08
C THR A 72 11.91 -17.53 -25.26
N LEU A 73 11.56 -16.46 -24.55
CA LEU A 73 10.40 -16.40 -23.67
C LEU A 73 9.10 -16.30 -24.47
N THR A 74 8.03 -16.90 -23.92
CA THR A 74 6.66 -16.66 -24.42
C THR A 74 6.24 -15.21 -24.15
N LYS A 75 5.19 -14.73 -24.80
CA LYS A 75 4.66 -13.37 -24.55
C LYS A 75 4.27 -13.15 -23.07
N SER A 76 3.69 -14.16 -22.43
CA SER A 76 3.35 -14.08 -21.00
C SER A 76 4.61 -14.01 -20.14
N ASP A 77 5.62 -14.86 -20.42
CA ASP A 77 6.87 -14.87 -19.65
C ASP A 77 7.68 -13.59 -19.86
N LYS A 78 7.63 -12.97 -21.05
CA LYS A 78 8.23 -11.65 -21.32
C LYS A 78 7.60 -10.57 -20.42
N ALA A 79 6.29 -10.56 -20.26
CA ALA A 79 5.61 -9.63 -19.38
C ALA A 79 6.02 -9.85 -17.91
N ASP A 80 6.05 -11.11 -17.47
CA ASP A 80 6.48 -11.48 -16.12
C ASP A 80 7.96 -11.14 -15.86
N TYR A 81 8.84 -11.34 -16.85
CA TYR A 81 10.25 -10.94 -16.79
C TYR A 81 10.40 -9.42 -16.60
N ILE A 82 9.67 -8.62 -17.39
CA ILE A 82 9.71 -7.16 -17.29
C ILE A 82 9.23 -6.69 -15.91
N MET A 83 8.16 -7.29 -15.38
CA MET A 83 7.67 -6.96 -14.05
C MET A 83 8.67 -7.34 -12.96
N LEU A 84 9.30 -8.51 -13.04
CA LEU A 84 10.31 -8.95 -12.07
C LEU A 84 11.54 -8.04 -12.11
N LYS A 85 12.05 -7.71 -13.30
CA LYS A 85 13.17 -6.77 -13.48
C LYS A 85 12.83 -5.42 -12.85
N ASN A 86 11.66 -4.86 -13.16
CA ASN A 86 11.19 -3.60 -12.60
C ASN A 86 11.05 -3.66 -11.06
N GLN A 87 10.55 -4.77 -10.51
CA GLN A 87 10.39 -4.93 -9.07
C GLN A 87 11.74 -4.98 -8.34
N VAL A 88 12.71 -5.73 -8.87
CA VAL A 88 14.07 -5.81 -8.29
C VAL A 88 14.76 -4.44 -8.33
N GLU A 89 14.64 -3.73 -9.46
CA GLU A 89 15.20 -2.38 -9.63
C GLU A 89 14.51 -1.35 -8.71
N LYS A 90 13.18 -1.44 -8.55
CA LYS A 90 12.38 -0.63 -7.62
C LYS A 90 12.85 -0.83 -6.17
N ASP A 91 12.91 -2.08 -5.74
CA ASP A 91 13.30 -2.44 -4.38
C ASP A 91 14.74 -1.99 -4.07
N ALA A 92 15.68 -2.23 -4.99
CA ALA A 92 17.07 -1.78 -4.85
C ALA A 92 17.20 -0.24 -4.79
N TYR A 93 16.40 0.47 -5.57
CA TYR A 93 16.40 1.94 -5.58
C TYR A 93 15.91 2.52 -4.25
N PHE A 94 14.79 2.03 -3.73
CA PHE A 94 14.26 2.52 -2.46
C PHE A 94 15.11 2.08 -1.27
N LEU A 95 15.64 0.86 -1.26
CA LEU A 95 16.60 0.42 -0.24
C LEU A 95 17.80 1.35 -0.15
N LYS A 96 18.33 1.83 -1.29
CA LYS A 96 19.45 2.76 -1.30
C LYS A 96 19.10 4.12 -0.68
N ILE A 97 17.87 4.60 -0.86
CA ILE A 97 17.39 5.83 -0.21
C ILE A 97 17.30 5.61 1.31
N GLU A 98 16.67 4.51 1.74
CA GLU A 98 16.53 4.15 3.14
C GLU A 98 17.90 3.96 3.81
N GLN A 99 18.83 3.29 3.13
CA GLN A 99 20.21 3.14 3.61
C GLN A 99 20.90 4.48 3.82
N HIS A 100 20.76 5.41 2.88
CA HIS A 100 21.35 6.74 3.00
C HIS A 100 20.74 7.54 4.17
N GLU A 101 19.41 7.46 4.34
CA GLU A 101 18.73 8.06 5.49
C GLU A 101 19.20 7.43 6.81
N PHE A 102 19.42 6.12 6.86
CA PHE A 102 19.99 5.42 8.01
C PHE A 102 21.44 5.89 8.30
N GLU A 103 22.30 5.95 7.28
CA GLU A 103 23.71 6.37 7.43
C GLU A 103 23.82 7.77 8.03
N ASP A 104 22.94 8.69 7.71
CA ASP A 104 22.88 10.04 8.29
C ASP A 104 22.72 10.03 9.82
N VAL A 105 22.12 9.00 10.38
CA VAL A 105 21.80 8.90 11.82
C VAL A 105 22.40 7.66 12.51
N ALA A 106 23.13 6.81 11.80
CA ALA A 106 23.68 5.54 12.32
C ALA A 106 24.56 5.72 13.57
N HIS A 107 25.15 6.91 13.77
CA HIS A 107 25.97 7.24 14.92
C HIS A 107 25.23 7.09 16.26
N VAL A 108 23.88 7.16 16.28
CA VAL A 108 23.08 7.05 17.52
C VAL A 108 23.12 5.66 18.17
N THR A 109 23.51 4.62 17.42
CA THR A 109 23.67 3.25 17.93
C THR A 109 25.05 2.65 17.62
N ALA A 110 25.98 3.41 17.02
CA ALA A 110 27.28 2.90 16.59
C ALA A 110 28.13 2.29 17.76
N PHE A 111 27.92 2.75 18.97
CA PHE A 111 28.59 2.23 20.17
C PHE A 111 27.95 0.94 20.73
N ALA A 112 26.78 0.55 20.22
CA ALA A 112 25.98 -0.57 20.75
C ALA A 112 26.22 -1.90 19.99
N SER A 113 27.40 -2.09 19.39
CA SER A 113 27.74 -3.28 18.60
C SER A 113 27.56 -4.60 19.37
N SER A 114 27.76 -4.61 20.68
CA SER A 114 27.55 -5.78 21.53
C SER A 114 26.08 -6.23 21.59
N LEU A 115 25.14 -5.30 21.49
CA LEU A 115 23.72 -5.64 21.43
C LEU A 115 23.35 -6.28 20.08
N TYR A 116 23.85 -5.77 18.97
CA TYR A 116 23.69 -6.40 17.65
C TYR A 116 24.32 -7.80 17.62
N THR A 117 25.51 -7.96 18.26
CA THR A 117 26.14 -9.30 18.42
C THR A 117 25.27 -10.26 19.22
N PHE A 118 24.64 -9.81 20.31
CA PHE A 118 23.70 -10.63 21.08
C PHE A 118 22.49 -11.07 20.21
N LEU A 119 21.90 -10.16 19.44
CA LEU A 119 20.80 -10.48 18.53
C LEU A 119 21.20 -11.49 17.46
N GLN A 120 22.41 -11.35 16.90
CA GLN A 120 22.96 -12.30 15.95
C GLN A 120 23.18 -13.67 16.58
N GLN A 121 23.78 -13.74 17.75
CA GLN A 121 23.98 -14.98 18.50
C GLN A 121 22.66 -15.70 18.80
N ARG A 122 21.62 -14.95 19.21
CA ARG A 122 20.27 -15.51 19.39
C ARG A 122 19.72 -16.07 18.10
N SER A 123 19.81 -15.32 17.01
CA SER A 123 19.33 -15.74 15.69
C SER A 123 20.04 -16.98 15.15
N ASP A 124 21.31 -17.17 15.49
CA ASP A 124 22.12 -18.33 15.09
C ASP A 124 22.01 -19.52 16.05
N GLY A 125 21.23 -19.39 17.14
CA GLY A 125 21.07 -20.42 18.15
C GLY A 125 22.35 -20.69 18.95
N ALA A 126 23.23 -19.71 19.08
CA ALA A 126 24.46 -19.81 19.85
C ALA A 126 24.18 -20.02 21.34
N LYS A 127 25.03 -20.81 22.01
CA LYS A 127 24.94 -20.95 23.47
C LYS A 127 25.40 -19.65 24.14
N LEU A 128 24.49 -19.02 24.86
CA LEU A 128 24.77 -17.77 25.57
C LEU A 128 25.42 -18.02 26.95
N ASN A 129 26.26 -17.09 27.37
CA ASN A 129 26.67 -16.96 28.75
C ASN A 129 25.77 -15.90 29.40
N ALA A 130 24.83 -16.33 30.24
CA ALA A 130 23.84 -15.48 30.88
C ALA A 130 24.42 -14.31 31.68
N GLN A 131 25.51 -14.54 32.43
CA GLN A 131 26.18 -13.50 33.19
C GLN A 131 26.84 -12.46 32.28
N GLN A 132 27.46 -12.90 31.19
CA GLN A 132 28.06 -12.00 30.21
C GLN A 132 26.99 -11.15 29.49
N VAL A 133 25.86 -11.73 29.16
CA VAL A 133 24.71 -11.00 28.57
C VAL A 133 24.20 -9.94 29.55
N ALA A 134 24.03 -10.30 30.82
CA ALA A 134 23.62 -9.37 31.89
C ALA A 134 24.58 -8.19 32.01
N ASN A 135 25.89 -8.46 32.05
CA ASN A 135 26.92 -7.41 32.10
C ASN A 135 26.82 -6.49 30.86
N THR A 136 26.64 -7.06 29.68
CA THR A 136 26.45 -6.28 28.45
C THR A 136 25.21 -5.37 28.52
N PHE A 137 24.11 -5.86 29.09
CA PHE A 137 22.90 -5.05 29.27
C PHE A 137 23.14 -3.88 30.25
N ASP A 138 23.81 -4.11 31.38
CA ASP A 138 24.13 -3.06 32.35
C ASP A 138 25.09 -2.00 31.74
N GLU A 139 26.16 -2.44 31.07
CA GLU A 139 27.09 -1.55 30.38
C GLU A 139 26.39 -0.69 29.32
N MET A 140 25.52 -1.28 28.54
CA MET A 140 24.77 -0.57 27.50
C MET A 140 23.72 0.37 28.06
N ALA A 141 23.06 0.04 29.18
CA ALA A 141 22.14 0.95 29.86
C ALA A 141 22.88 2.24 30.32
N ILE A 142 24.08 2.09 30.84
CA ILE A 142 24.94 3.23 31.22
C ILE A 142 25.35 4.02 29.96
N ALA A 143 25.79 3.33 28.92
CA ALA A 143 26.24 3.97 27.68
C ALA A 143 25.11 4.77 26.98
N PHE A 144 23.89 4.26 26.90
CA PHE A 144 22.75 5.01 26.34
C PHE A 144 22.39 6.25 27.16
N ASN A 145 22.43 6.16 28.49
CA ASN A 145 22.20 7.33 29.34
C ASN A 145 23.30 8.40 29.17
N ALA A 146 24.54 7.99 29.00
CA ALA A 146 25.65 8.90 28.73
C ALA A 146 25.53 9.55 27.34
N GLU A 147 25.21 8.76 26.33
CA GLU A 147 25.04 9.25 24.95
C GLU A 147 23.85 10.22 24.82
N LYS A 148 22.76 10.00 25.56
CA LYS A 148 21.66 10.97 25.67
C LYS A 148 22.15 12.34 26.11
N THR A 149 23.02 12.39 27.14
CA THR A 149 23.57 13.63 27.66
C THR A 149 24.52 14.32 26.67
N LYS A 150 25.29 13.55 25.92
CA LYS A 150 26.18 14.04 24.87
C LYS A 150 25.37 14.57 23.67
N SER A 151 24.40 13.82 23.19
CA SER A 151 23.54 14.18 22.06
C SER A 151 22.68 15.43 22.32
N ALA A 152 22.42 15.78 23.57
CA ALA A 152 21.71 17.01 23.92
C ALA A 152 22.44 18.29 23.46
N LYS A 153 23.75 18.22 23.24
CA LYS A 153 24.57 19.36 22.78
C LYS A 153 24.58 19.51 21.23
N SER A 154 24.05 18.54 20.51
CA SER A 154 24.10 18.50 19.04
C SER A 154 22.75 18.05 18.51
N PRO A 155 21.75 18.94 18.49
CA PRO A 155 20.42 18.61 17.96
C PRO A 155 20.48 18.34 16.46
N PHE A 156 19.59 17.47 15.97
CA PHE A 156 19.48 17.17 14.54
C PHE A 156 19.06 18.41 13.73
N ALA A 157 19.51 18.48 12.49
CA ALA A 157 19.21 19.59 11.59
C ALA A 157 17.71 19.70 11.24
N SER A 158 16.95 18.62 11.38
CA SER A 158 15.51 18.59 11.11
C SER A 158 14.79 17.54 11.95
N TRP A 159 13.47 17.68 12.07
CA TRP A 159 12.63 16.69 12.75
C TRP A 159 12.63 15.32 12.03
N GLN A 160 12.78 15.31 10.69
CA GLN A 160 12.85 14.07 9.93
C GLN A 160 14.06 13.23 10.34
N LYS A 161 15.24 13.87 10.50
CA LYS A 161 16.44 13.19 11.01
C LYS A 161 16.27 12.73 12.46
N ALA A 162 15.62 13.53 13.29
CA ALA A 162 15.29 13.15 14.67
C ALA A 162 14.34 11.93 14.73
N GLU A 163 13.31 11.92 13.87
CA GLU A 163 12.40 10.78 13.75
C GLU A 163 13.14 9.53 13.22
N GLN A 164 14.01 9.67 12.23
CA GLN A 164 14.82 8.56 11.72
C GLN A 164 15.73 8.00 12.82
N ALA A 165 16.40 8.87 13.59
CA ALA A 165 17.21 8.45 14.73
C ALA A 165 16.39 7.72 15.81
N PHE A 166 15.15 8.17 16.07
CA PHE A 166 14.20 7.46 16.93
C PHE A 166 13.91 6.06 16.40
N GLN A 167 13.62 5.92 15.11
CA GLN A 167 13.31 4.62 14.51
C GLN A 167 14.47 3.64 14.59
N VAL A 168 15.72 4.11 14.42
CA VAL A 168 16.92 3.26 14.55
C VAL A 168 17.04 2.70 15.97
N VAL A 169 16.88 3.53 17.00
CA VAL A 169 16.95 3.08 18.39
C VAL A 169 15.78 2.18 18.77
N GLU A 170 14.57 2.52 18.31
CA GLU A 170 13.36 1.73 18.57
C GLU A 170 13.40 0.39 17.83
N GLY A 171 13.98 0.33 16.63
CA GLY A 171 14.22 -0.92 15.91
C GLY A 171 15.14 -1.88 16.67
N LEU A 172 16.26 -1.36 17.17
CA LEU A 172 17.17 -2.12 18.05
C LEU A 172 16.44 -2.59 19.32
N ARG A 173 15.69 -1.68 19.97
CA ARG A 173 14.91 -2.00 21.18
C ARG A 173 13.91 -3.12 20.95
N ARG A 174 13.12 -3.07 19.86
CA ARG A 174 12.15 -4.14 19.52
C ARG A 174 12.84 -5.48 19.36
N GLY A 175 13.96 -5.53 18.63
CA GLY A 175 14.75 -6.76 18.51
C GLY A 175 15.24 -7.30 19.85
N LEU A 176 15.69 -6.42 20.75
CA LEU A 176 16.15 -6.82 22.10
C LEU A 176 15.00 -7.31 22.98
N VAL A 177 13.85 -6.67 22.95
CA VAL A 177 12.64 -7.13 23.66
C VAL A 177 12.24 -8.53 23.20
N GLU A 178 12.20 -8.77 21.89
CA GLU A 178 11.90 -10.09 21.34
C GLU A 178 12.93 -11.15 21.77
N ALA A 179 14.23 -10.82 21.66
CA ALA A 179 15.29 -11.72 22.06
C ALA A 179 15.30 -12.01 23.56
N PHE A 180 15.01 -11.02 24.42
CA PHE A 180 14.87 -11.21 25.86
C PHE A 180 13.71 -12.17 26.17
N HIS A 181 12.54 -11.95 25.60
CA HIS A 181 11.37 -12.81 25.84
C HIS A 181 11.55 -14.23 25.30
N PHE A 182 12.40 -14.43 24.32
CA PHE A 182 12.72 -15.76 23.84
C PHE A 182 13.40 -16.63 24.91
N TYR A 183 14.29 -16.05 25.73
CA TYR A 183 15.04 -16.78 26.77
C TYR A 183 14.38 -16.67 28.14
N ASN A 184 13.77 -15.52 28.47
CA ASN A 184 13.21 -15.27 29.78
C ASN A 184 12.04 -16.21 30.09
N GLY A 185 12.12 -16.87 31.25
CA GLY A 185 11.14 -17.90 31.68
C GLY A 185 11.42 -19.30 31.10
N TYR A 186 12.31 -19.44 30.11
CA TYR A 186 12.75 -20.70 29.55
C TYR A 186 14.14 -21.13 30.04
N ASP A 187 15.14 -20.24 30.00
CA ASP A 187 16.47 -20.45 30.55
C ASP A 187 16.56 -19.85 31.95
N PRO A 188 16.64 -20.70 33.02
CA PRO A 188 16.65 -20.19 34.40
C PRO A 188 17.84 -19.31 34.71
N MET A 189 19.02 -19.60 34.12
CA MET A 189 20.22 -18.79 34.34
C MET A 189 20.12 -17.46 33.61
N PHE A 190 19.59 -17.45 32.41
CA PHE A 190 19.33 -16.21 31.68
C PHE A 190 18.34 -15.34 32.43
N SER A 191 17.20 -15.88 32.86
CA SER A 191 16.19 -15.16 33.63
C SER A 191 16.76 -14.58 34.92
N TRP A 192 17.51 -15.39 35.68
CA TRP A 192 18.15 -14.96 36.95
C TRP A 192 19.10 -13.79 36.75
N TRP A 193 20.00 -13.86 35.76
CA TRP A 193 21.03 -12.86 35.56
C TRP A 193 20.52 -11.61 34.86
N SER A 194 19.64 -11.77 33.83
CA SER A 194 19.37 -10.73 32.83
C SER A 194 18.13 -9.90 33.08
N GLU A 195 17.21 -10.30 33.99
CA GLU A 195 15.91 -9.62 34.15
C GLU A 195 16.09 -8.15 34.59
N ARG A 196 16.84 -7.88 35.65
CA ARG A 196 17.07 -6.50 36.13
C ARG A 196 17.91 -5.66 35.15
N PRO A 197 19.06 -6.14 34.64
CA PRO A 197 19.83 -5.46 33.61
C PRO A 197 18.99 -5.13 32.36
N PHE A 198 18.13 -6.05 31.92
CA PHE A 198 17.28 -5.80 30.78
C PHE A 198 16.25 -4.67 31.03
N ILE A 199 15.58 -4.66 32.18
CA ILE A 199 14.66 -3.57 32.56
C ILE A 199 15.37 -2.21 32.56
N ALA A 200 16.60 -2.15 33.05
CA ALA A 200 17.39 -0.94 33.03
C ALA A 200 17.75 -0.51 31.58
N LEU A 201 18.16 -1.46 30.75
CA LEU A 201 18.50 -1.22 29.35
C LEU A 201 17.25 -0.78 28.53
N ASP A 202 16.12 -1.47 28.67
CA ASP A 202 14.87 -1.14 27.98
C ASP A 202 14.39 0.28 28.35
N SER A 203 14.49 0.64 29.62
CA SER A 203 14.20 2.00 30.10
C SER A 203 15.17 3.04 29.51
N ALA A 204 16.46 2.72 29.44
CA ALA A 204 17.46 3.62 28.87
C ALA A 204 17.23 3.84 27.36
N LEU A 205 16.94 2.77 26.61
CA LEU A 205 16.60 2.83 25.19
C LEU A 205 15.34 3.64 24.93
N THR A 206 14.26 3.38 25.69
CA THR A 206 12.99 4.12 25.58
C THR A 206 13.20 5.62 25.83
N ASN A 207 13.95 5.95 26.87
CA ASN A 207 14.25 7.35 27.22
C ASN A 207 15.17 8.02 26.20
N TYR A 208 16.11 7.28 25.62
CA TYR A 208 17.01 7.80 24.59
C TYR A 208 16.27 8.01 23.27
N ALA A 209 15.49 7.03 22.83
CA ALA A 209 14.66 7.13 21.63
C ALA A 209 13.71 8.33 21.69
N GLY A 210 12.94 8.45 22.78
CA GLY A 210 12.04 9.59 23.01
C GLY A 210 12.75 10.94 23.02
N PHE A 211 13.96 10.99 23.63
CA PHE A 211 14.81 12.18 23.61
C PHE A 211 15.24 12.53 22.18
N LEU A 212 15.73 11.58 21.39
CA LEU A 212 16.19 11.82 20.01
C LEU A 212 15.07 12.41 19.15
N ARG A 213 13.84 11.85 19.25
CA ARG A 213 12.66 12.34 18.50
C ARG A 213 12.39 13.83 18.75
N SER A 214 12.64 14.32 19.95
CA SER A 214 12.42 15.72 20.33
C SER A 214 13.65 16.62 20.14
N ASN A 215 14.83 16.03 19.90
CA ASN A 215 16.12 16.75 19.85
C ASN A 215 16.48 17.22 18.44
N TYR A 216 15.77 18.22 17.93
CA TYR A 216 16.06 18.83 16.64
C TYR A 216 16.00 20.36 16.70
N GLN A 217 16.66 21.00 15.74
CA GLN A 217 16.58 22.46 15.60
C GLN A 217 15.18 22.86 15.13
N ASN A 218 14.44 23.52 15.99
CA ASN A 218 13.06 23.92 15.73
C ASN A 218 13.00 25.14 14.79
N THR A 219 13.56 25.00 13.58
CA THR A 219 13.64 26.12 12.62
C THR A 219 12.56 26.10 11.55
N SER A 220 11.80 25.01 11.38
CA SER A 220 10.99 24.88 10.18
C SER A 220 9.65 24.14 10.30
N VAL A 221 9.36 23.45 11.38
CA VAL A 221 8.07 22.76 11.52
C VAL A 221 7.09 23.67 12.22
N LYS A 222 6.39 24.50 11.46
CA LYS A 222 5.17 25.15 11.94
C LYS A 222 4.01 24.20 11.66
N ASP A 223 3.33 23.76 12.72
CA ASP A 223 1.99 23.21 12.59
C ASP A 223 1.12 24.31 11.93
N ASP A 224 0.48 23.95 10.83
CA ASP A 224 -0.41 24.86 10.10
C ASP A 224 -1.82 24.96 10.74
N GLY A 225 -1.98 24.36 11.91
CA GLY A 225 -3.23 24.28 12.67
C GLY A 225 -3.95 22.93 12.52
N SER A 226 -3.50 22.06 11.62
CA SER A 226 -4.09 20.74 11.38
C SER A 226 -3.61 19.65 12.37
N GLY A 227 -2.48 19.87 13.06
CA GLY A 227 -1.81 18.84 13.85
C GLY A 227 -1.31 17.67 13.00
N ILE A 228 -1.15 17.82 11.69
CA ILE A 228 -0.66 16.79 10.76
C ILE A 228 0.74 17.17 10.27
N ILE A 229 1.73 16.39 10.71
CA ILE A 229 3.11 16.59 10.30
C ILE A 229 3.56 15.33 9.56
N GLY A 230 3.64 15.42 8.23
CA GLY A 230 4.09 14.34 7.35
C GLY A 230 5.40 14.71 6.63
N LYS A 231 5.93 13.77 5.84
CA LYS A 231 7.18 13.93 5.07
C LYS A 231 6.87 14.02 3.57
N PRO A 232 6.83 15.23 2.96
CA PRO A 232 6.76 15.35 1.51
C PRO A 232 7.98 14.68 0.85
N ILE A 233 7.77 13.95 -0.25
CA ILE A 233 8.86 13.21 -0.91
C ILE A 233 9.51 13.94 -2.08
N GLY A 234 8.90 15.04 -2.51
CA GLY A 234 9.40 15.84 -3.61
C GLY A 234 9.14 15.27 -5.02
N ARG A 235 9.37 16.10 -6.02
CA ARG A 235 9.04 15.82 -7.43
C ARG A 235 9.83 14.63 -8.01
N ALA A 236 11.12 14.53 -7.68
CA ALA A 236 11.97 13.47 -8.25
C ALA A 236 11.53 12.06 -7.81
N ALA A 237 11.21 11.90 -6.52
CA ALA A 237 10.71 10.64 -5.97
C ALA A 237 9.32 10.29 -6.52
N LEU A 238 8.42 11.27 -6.68
CA LEU A 238 7.11 11.06 -7.33
C LEU A 238 7.27 10.53 -8.76
N ILE A 239 8.13 11.16 -9.57
CA ILE A 239 8.38 10.71 -10.95
C ILE A 239 8.95 9.30 -10.97
N LYS A 240 9.92 8.99 -10.09
CA LYS A 240 10.47 7.63 -10.02
C LYS A 240 9.41 6.61 -9.63
N SER A 241 8.56 6.93 -8.65
CA SER A 241 7.45 6.07 -8.25
C SER A 241 6.45 5.84 -9.40
N LEU A 242 6.09 6.89 -10.16
CA LEU A 242 5.22 6.76 -11.35
C LEU A 242 5.85 5.88 -12.44
N GLN A 243 7.17 6.01 -12.67
CA GLN A 243 7.89 5.18 -13.63
C GLN A 243 7.84 3.68 -13.27
N THR A 244 7.94 3.34 -11.98
CA THR A 244 7.84 1.94 -11.52
C THR A 244 6.44 1.35 -11.65
N GLU A 245 5.42 2.19 -11.81
CA GLU A 245 4.04 1.80 -12.13
C GLU A 245 3.73 1.89 -13.65
N PHE A 246 4.74 2.12 -14.47
CA PHE A 246 4.60 2.33 -15.92
C PHE A 246 3.60 3.44 -16.29
N ILE A 247 3.62 4.54 -15.54
CA ILE A 247 2.76 5.72 -15.75
C ILE A 247 3.61 6.86 -16.31
N PRO A 248 3.53 7.19 -17.62
CA PRO A 248 4.40 8.17 -18.27
C PRO A 248 3.85 9.61 -18.16
N TYR A 249 3.32 9.96 -16.99
CA TYR A 249 2.80 11.29 -16.69
C TYR A 249 3.66 11.97 -15.62
N THR A 250 3.73 13.30 -15.70
CA THR A 250 4.24 14.11 -14.58
C THR A 250 3.15 14.31 -13.53
N PRO A 251 3.51 14.64 -12.27
CA PRO A 251 2.53 14.98 -11.25
C PRO A 251 1.60 16.11 -11.68
N GLU A 252 2.13 17.11 -12.40
CA GLU A 252 1.37 18.26 -12.90
C GLU A 252 0.34 17.86 -13.96
N GLU A 253 0.70 16.94 -14.88
CA GLU A 253 -0.24 16.40 -15.87
C GLU A 253 -1.37 15.62 -15.19
N LEU A 254 -1.07 14.84 -14.14
CA LEU A 254 -2.08 14.11 -13.37
C LEU A 254 -3.04 15.06 -12.62
N VAL A 255 -2.53 16.16 -12.05
CA VAL A 255 -3.37 17.21 -11.48
C VAL A 255 -4.28 17.84 -12.53
N ALA A 256 -3.77 18.11 -13.74
CA ALA A 256 -4.59 18.65 -14.83
C ALA A 256 -5.70 17.67 -15.27
N ILE A 257 -5.41 16.37 -15.30
CA ILE A 257 -6.42 15.32 -15.55
C ILE A 257 -7.50 15.36 -14.46
N ALA A 258 -7.12 15.44 -13.18
CA ALA A 258 -8.06 15.52 -12.08
C ALA A 258 -8.95 16.77 -12.17
N GLN A 259 -8.41 17.91 -12.57
CA GLN A 259 -9.18 19.13 -12.78
C GLN A 259 -10.20 19.01 -13.90
N LYS A 260 -9.86 18.33 -15.01
CA LYS A 260 -10.83 18.02 -16.10
C LYS A 260 -11.96 17.11 -15.59
N GLN A 261 -11.61 16.08 -14.79
CA GLN A 261 -12.61 15.20 -14.18
C GLN A 261 -13.52 15.96 -13.20
N PHE A 262 -12.97 16.89 -12.44
CA PHE A 262 -13.76 17.77 -11.57
C PHE A 262 -14.76 18.62 -12.36
N ALA A 263 -14.31 19.25 -13.44
CA ALA A 263 -15.19 20.08 -14.29
C ALA A 263 -16.37 19.26 -14.85
N TRP A 264 -16.13 18.00 -15.21
CA TRP A 264 -17.20 17.08 -15.61
C TRP A 264 -18.15 16.80 -14.43
N CYS A 265 -17.61 16.50 -13.23
CA CYS A 265 -18.42 16.27 -12.04
C CYS A 265 -19.29 17.48 -11.70
N ASP A 266 -18.75 18.71 -11.81
CA ASP A 266 -19.51 19.95 -11.57
C ASP A 266 -20.71 20.06 -12.49
N ALA A 267 -20.51 19.77 -13.78
CA ALA A 267 -21.61 19.83 -14.75
C ALA A 267 -22.72 18.81 -14.42
N GLU A 268 -22.35 17.59 -14.06
CA GLU A 268 -23.31 16.54 -13.69
C GLU A 268 -23.98 16.82 -12.32
N MET A 269 -23.22 17.36 -11.33
CA MET A 269 -23.79 17.82 -10.06
C MET A 269 -24.86 18.90 -10.25
N LEU A 270 -24.63 19.87 -11.13
CA LEU A 270 -25.61 20.90 -11.44
C LEU A 270 -26.86 20.34 -12.10
N LYS A 271 -26.72 19.32 -12.99
CA LYS A 271 -27.87 18.64 -13.59
C LYS A 271 -28.73 17.96 -12.51
N ALA A 272 -28.10 17.12 -11.67
CA ALA A 272 -28.80 16.45 -10.58
C ALA A 272 -29.43 17.43 -9.59
N SER A 273 -28.74 18.51 -9.23
CA SER A 273 -29.26 19.58 -8.36
C SER A 273 -30.52 20.25 -8.93
N ARG A 274 -30.54 20.55 -10.23
CA ARG A 274 -31.71 21.13 -10.91
C ARG A 274 -32.89 20.17 -10.91
N GLU A 275 -32.66 18.89 -11.18
CA GLU A 275 -33.70 17.85 -11.14
C GLU A 275 -34.29 17.68 -9.73
N MET A 276 -33.48 17.87 -8.67
CA MET A 276 -33.93 17.89 -7.28
C MET A 276 -34.65 19.18 -6.87
N GLY A 277 -34.72 20.19 -7.75
CA GLY A 277 -35.39 21.45 -7.48
C GLY A 277 -34.53 22.52 -6.78
N PHE A 278 -33.20 22.31 -6.65
CA PHE A 278 -32.28 23.25 -6.00
C PHE A 278 -31.58 24.19 -6.99
N GLY A 279 -31.91 24.12 -8.28
CA GLY A 279 -31.28 24.98 -9.30
C GLY A 279 -29.77 24.74 -9.36
N ASN A 280 -28.97 25.80 -9.28
CA ASN A 280 -27.52 25.71 -9.33
C ASN A 280 -26.88 25.53 -7.94
N ASP A 281 -27.66 25.45 -6.87
CA ASP A 281 -27.16 25.24 -5.51
C ASP A 281 -26.98 23.75 -5.19
N TRP A 282 -25.99 23.15 -5.83
CA TRP A 282 -25.68 21.75 -5.64
C TRP A 282 -25.29 21.40 -4.20
N LYS A 283 -24.79 22.39 -3.41
CA LYS A 283 -24.47 22.17 -2.00
C LYS A 283 -25.73 21.90 -1.18
N LYS A 284 -26.85 22.60 -1.46
CA LYS A 284 -28.15 22.28 -0.83
C LYS A 284 -28.69 20.92 -1.26
N ALA A 285 -28.52 20.55 -2.51
CA ALA A 285 -28.89 19.21 -2.98
C ALA A 285 -28.08 18.14 -2.25
N LEU A 286 -26.77 18.33 -2.09
CA LEU A 286 -25.88 17.45 -1.33
C LEU A 286 -26.30 17.37 0.15
N GLU A 287 -26.64 18.48 0.79
CA GLU A 287 -27.14 18.49 2.18
C GLU A 287 -28.44 17.70 2.34
N LYS A 288 -29.35 17.77 1.37
CA LYS A 288 -30.56 16.91 1.39
C LYS A 288 -30.18 15.44 1.32
N VAL A 289 -29.25 15.05 0.43
CA VAL A 289 -28.76 13.67 0.30
C VAL A 289 -28.09 13.19 1.58
N LYS A 290 -27.23 14.01 2.19
CA LYS A 290 -26.60 13.67 3.48
C LYS A 290 -27.64 13.41 4.59
N ASN A 291 -28.75 14.15 4.60
CA ASN A 291 -29.80 14.00 5.62
C ASN A 291 -30.76 12.84 5.35
N SER A 292 -30.58 12.04 4.30
CA SER A 292 -31.39 10.84 4.01
C SER A 292 -30.78 9.55 4.57
N TYR A 293 -30.07 9.64 5.67
CA TYR A 293 -29.49 8.48 6.36
C TYR A 293 -30.58 7.59 6.98
N VAL A 294 -30.26 6.28 7.10
CA VAL A 294 -31.14 5.31 7.77
C VAL A 294 -31.05 5.43 9.30
N ALA A 295 -32.03 4.90 10.01
CA ALA A 295 -31.99 4.89 11.47
C ALA A 295 -30.78 4.09 12.01
N PRO A 296 -30.27 4.43 13.22
CA PRO A 296 -29.25 3.63 13.87
C PRO A 296 -29.67 2.17 14.00
N GLY A 297 -28.81 1.24 13.57
CA GLY A 297 -29.09 -0.20 13.53
C GLY A 297 -29.55 -0.72 12.17
N ASP A 298 -30.05 0.12 11.26
CA ASP A 298 -30.53 -0.29 9.94
C ASP A 298 -29.43 -0.31 8.86
N GLN A 299 -28.24 0.19 9.16
CA GLN A 299 -27.13 0.25 8.20
C GLN A 299 -26.74 -1.13 7.64
N PRO A 300 -26.63 -2.23 8.42
CA PRO A 300 -26.31 -3.54 7.86
C PRO A 300 -27.33 -4.00 6.81
N ALA A 301 -28.63 -3.84 7.10
CA ALA A 301 -29.69 -4.22 6.15
C ALA A 301 -29.64 -3.36 4.88
N MET A 302 -29.39 -2.07 5.00
CA MET A 302 -29.20 -1.17 3.86
C MET A 302 -28.00 -1.63 3.00
N VAL A 303 -26.86 -1.96 3.60
CA VAL A 303 -25.67 -2.44 2.89
C VAL A 303 -25.96 -3.74 2.13
N VAL A 304 -26.65 -4.70 2.76
CA VAL A 304 -27.06 -5.96 2.10
C VAL A 304 -27.94 -5.68 0.90
N GLY A 305 -28.95 -4.83 1.03
CA GLY A 305 -29.85 -4.47 -0.07
C GLY A 305 -29.12 -3.81 -1.25
N LEU A 306 -28.15 -2.94 -0.97
CA LEU A 306 -27.31 -2.31 -2.01
C LEU A 306 -26.38 -3.32 -2.69
N ALA A 307 -25.83 -4.28 -1.95
CA ALA A 307 -25.01 -5.35 -2.51
C ALA A 307 -25.83 -6.26 -3.46
N GLU A 308 -27.02 -6.67 -3.03
CA GLU A 308 -27.95 -7.47 -3.85
C GLU A 308 -28.40 -6.71 -5.10
N GLU A 309 -28.67 -5.41 -5.00
CA GLU A 309 -29.00 -4.57 -6.16
C GLU A 309 -27.85 -4.54 -7.17
N ALA A 310 -26.60 -4.39 -6.70
CA ALA A 310 -25.44 -4.39 -7.57
C ALA A 310 -25.23 -5.75 -8.25
N ILE A 311 -25.27 -6.85 -7.51
CA ILE A 311 -25.13 -8.21 -8.05
C ILE A 311 -26.20 -8.48 -9.13
N LYS A 312 -27.46 -8.20 -8.82
CA LYS A 312 -28.57 -8.35 -9.78
C LYS A 312 -28.34 -7.53 -11.05
N PHE A 313 -27.92 -6.27 -10.92
CA PHE A 313 -27.64 -5.39 -12.05
C PHE A 313 -26.56 -5.95 -12.98
N LEU A 314 -25.50 -6.55 -12.42
CA LEU A 314 -24.39 -7.16 -13.14
C LEU A 314 -24.84 -8.44 -13.87
N GLU A 315 -25.59 -9.30 -13.19
CA GLU A 315 -26.07 -10.58 -13.75
C GLU A 315 -27.08 -10.38 -14.88
N GLU A 316 -28.04 -9.47 -14.70
CA GLU A 316 -29.04 -9.14 -15.74
C GLU A 316 -28.40 -8.60 -17.05
N ARG A 317 -27.20 -8.05 -16.97
CA ARG A 317 -26.48 -7.47 -18.12
C ARG A 317 -25.29 -8.29 -18.57
N ASP A 318 -25.05 -9.43 -17.93
CA ASP A 318 -23.93 -10.34 -18.19
C ASP A 318 -22.56 -9.61 -18.26
N LEU A 319 -22.30 -8.73 -17.27
CA LEU A 319 -21.13 -7.84 -17.32
C LEU A 319 -19.83 -8.51 -16.89
N VAL A 320 -19.89 -9.41 -15.94
CA VAL A 320 -18.72 -10.11 -15.36
C VAL A 320 -19.15 -11.46 -14.80
N THR A 321 -18.26 -12.43 -14.81
CA THR A 321 -18.52 -13.72 -14.17
C THR A 321 -18.42 -13.58 -12.65
N ILE A 322 -19.53 -13.86 -11.94
CA ILE A 322 -19.57 -13.88 -10.48
C ILE A 322 -19.65 -15.35 -10.05
N PRO A 323 -18.56 -15.93 -9.49
CA PRO A 323 -18.60 -17.30 -8.97
C PRO A 323 -19.66 -17.44 -7.87
N PRO A 324 -20.47 -18.53 -7.86
CA PRO A 324 -21.49 -18.72 -6.81
C PRO A 324 -20.92 -18.61 -5.39
N LEU A 325 -19.73 -19.16 -5.16
CA LEU A 325 -19.06 -19.09 -3.85
C LEU A 325 -18.67 -17.65 -3.48
N ALA A 326 -18.32 -16.79 -4.44
CA ALA A 326 -18.05 -15.39 -4.15
C ALA A 326 -19.30 -14.65 -3.67
N LYS A 327 -20.49 -15.00 -4.19
CA LYS A 327 -21.77 -14.44 -3.70
C LYS A 327 -22.13 -14.95 -2.30
N GLU A 328 -21.76 -16.17 -1.99
CA GLU A 328 -22.10 -16.82 -0.72
C GLU A 328 -21.20 -16.37 0.44
N THR A 329 -19.93 -16.05 0.18
CA THR A 329 -18.90 -15.94 1.24
C THR A 329 -18.66 -14.53 1.75
N TRP A 330 -19.11 -13.48 1.06
CA TRP A 330 -18.98 -12.13 1.62
C TRP A 330 -19.89 -11.97 2.85
N ARG A 331 -19.45 -11.15 3.80
CA ARG A 331 -20.18 -10.93 5.06
C ARG A 331 -20.01 -9.51 5.56
N THR A 332 -20.86 -9.12 6.51
CA THR A 332 -20.78 -7.82 7.18
C THR A 332 -20.09 -7.94 8.53
N THR A 333 -19.25 -6.97 8.85
CA THR A 333 -18.61 -6.80 10.16
C THR A 333 -18.73 -5.34 10.60
N MET A 334 -18.87 -5.11 11.91
CA MET A 334 -18.94 -3.76 12.44
C MET A 334 -17.54 -3.28 12.84
N MET A 335 -17.18 -2.08 12.41
CA MET A 335 -15.88 -1.48 12.72
C MET A 335 -15.76 -1.16 14.21
N SER A 336 -14.59 -1.41 14.81
CA SER A 336 -14.37 -1.04 16.21
C SER A 336 -14.42 0.49 16.41
N PRO A 337 -14.79 0.97 17.61
CA PRO A 337 -14.80 2.40 17.91
C PRO A 337 -13.46 3.11 17.66
N GLU A 338 -12.35 2.41 17.93
CA GLU A 338 -11.01 2.94 17.74
C GLU A 338 -10.69 3.10 16.24
N ALA A 339 -11.02 2.08 15.44
CA ALA A 339 -10.78 2.10 14.00
C ALA A 339 -11.61 3.18 13.29
N GLN A 340 -12.81 3.49 13.77
CA GLN A 340 -13.68 4.51 13.18
C GLN A 340 -13.13 5.94 13.31
N ARG A 341 -12.25 6.20 14.27
CA ARG A 341 -11.60 7.52 14.42
C ARG A 341 -10.69 7.88 13.25
N VAL A 342 -10.20 6.87 12.53
CA VAL A 342 -9.29 7.02 11.39
C VAL A 342 -9.87 6.50 10.07
N ASN A 343 -10.96 5.75 10.13
CA ASN A 343 -11.68 5.20 8.97
C ASN A 343 -13.17 5.55 9.06
N PRO A 344 -13.57 6.74 8.63
CA PRO A 344 -14.96 7.20 8.78
C PRO A 344 -15.93 6.54 7.78
N PHE A 345 -15.43 5.77 6.82
CA PHE A 345 -16.18 5.10 5.76
C PHE A 345 -16.01 3.58 5.82
N PHE A 346 -16.75 2.85 4.98
CA PHE A 346 -16.65 1.40 4.88
C PHE A 346 -15.27 0.96 4.36
N LEU A 347 -14.87 -0.25 4.75
CA LEU A 347 -13.70 -0.94 4.23
C LEU A 347 -14.15 -2.29 3.66
N GLY A 348 -13.50 -2.75 2.60
CA GLY A 348 -13.87 -3.98 1.89
C GLY A 348 -12.81 -5.08 1.93
N GLY A 349 -13.14 -6.19 1.27
CA GLY A 349 -12.34 -7.39 1.21
C GLY A 349 -13.22 -8.64 1.27
N GLU A 350 -12.84 -9.66 2.04
CA GLU A 350 -13.71 -10.82 2.31
C GLU A 350 -14.99 -10.42 3.07
N GLU A 351 -14.95 -9.31 3.75
CA GLU A 351 -16.08 -8.73 4.46
C GLU A 351 -16.16 -7.23 4.20
N ILE A 352 -17.37 -6.68 4.27
CA ILE A 352 -17.56 -5.25 4.34
C ILE A 352 -17.60 -4.83 5.81
N ILE A 353 -16.65 -3.99 6.19
CA ILE A 353 -16.52 -3.46 7.53
C ILE A 353 -17.29 -2.14 7.59
N ILE A 354 -18.38 -2.14 8.33
CA ILE A 354 -19.33 -1.03 8.36
C ILE A 354 -18.92 -0.02 9.43
N SER A 355 -18.72 1.22 9.02
CA SER A 355 -18.58 2.36 9.93
C SER A 355 -19.97 2.80 10.39
N TYR A 356 -20.15 2.98 11.70
CA TYR A 356 -21.44 3.32 12.33
C TYR A 356 -21.23 4.16 13.59
N PRO A 357 -22.20 4.98 14.01
CA PRO A 357 -22.07 5.76 15.24
C PRO A 357 -22.02 4.88 16.48
N THR A 358 -21.02 5.10 17.34
CA THR A 358 -20.84 4.38 18.60
C THR A 358 -21.27 5.23 19.80
N ASN A 359 -21.52 4.56 20.96
CA ASN A 359 -21.88 5.28 22.18
C ASN A 359 -20.81 6.24 22.70
N ALA A 360 -19.53 5.96 22.39
CA ALA A 360 -18.41 6.79 22.79
C ALA A 360 -18.25 8.08 21.96
N MET A 361 -18.96 8.21 20.85
CA MET A 361 -18.93 9.41 20.01
C MET A 361 -19.81 10.51 20.59
N GLU A 362 -19.35 11.75 20.48
CA GLU A 362 -20.18 12.94 20.71
C GLU A 362 -21.33 12.99 19.69
N HIS A 363 -22.45 13.66 20.07
CA HIS A 363 -23.64 13.74 19.20
C HIS A 363 -23.31 14.26 17.79
N ARG A 364 -22.47 15.27 17.69
CA ARG A 364 -22.03 15.83 16.41
C ARG A 364 -21.29 14.79 15.56
N GLU A 365 -20.42 14.01 16.16
CA GLU A 365 -19.68 12.93 15.49
C GLU A 365 -20.61 11.82 15.01
N LYS A 366 -21.58 11.41 15.84
CA LYS A 366 -22.62 10.45 15.44
C LYS A 366 -23.37 10.93 14.21
N MET A 367 -23.78 12.20 14.17
CA MET A 367 -24.48 12.77 13.02
C MET A 367 -23.59 12.80 11.78
N MET A 368 -22.30 13.17 11.89
CA MET A 368 -21.37 13.16 10.76
C MET A 368 -21.19 11.74 10.21
N SER A 369 -21.06 10.71 11.06
CA SER A 369 -20.99 9.31 10.65
C SER A 369 -22.23 8.87 9.88
N MET A 370 -23.43 9.17 10.38
CA MET A 370 -24.69 8.84 9.71
C MET A 370 -24.81 9.53 8.35
N ARG A 371 -24.52 10.82 8.30
CA ARG A 371 -24.59 11.65 7.10
C ARG A 371 -23.58 11.22 6.04
N GLY A 372 -22.37 10.81 6.43
CA GLY A 372 -21.32 10.31 5.55
C GLY A 372 -21.58 8.91 5.00
N ASN A 373 -22.42 8.12 5.65
CA ASN A 373 -22.77 6.75 5.27
C ASN A 373 -24.27 6.59 4.95
N ASN A 374 -24.89 7.61 4.34
CA ASN A 374 -26.27 7.57 3.85
C ASN A 374 -26.43 6.60 2.66
N PRO A 375 -27.65 6.13 2.32
CA PRO A 375 -27.86 5.14 1.26
C PRO A 375 -27.28 5.53 -0.10
N HIS A 376 -27.37 6.82 -0.48
CA HIS A 376 -26.91 7.30 -1.79
C HIS A 376 -25.38 7.36 -1.90
N PHE A 377 -24.69 7.71 -0.80
CA PHE A 377 -23.24 7.60 -0.72
C PHE A 377 -22.81 6.14 -0.67
N SER A 378 -23.49 5.34 0.12
CA SER A 378 -23.22 3.91 0.28
C SER A 378 -23.45 3.13 -1.02
N LYS A 379 -24.30 3.61 -1.92
CA LYS A 379 -24.54 2.98 -3.22
C LYS A 379 -23.26 2.85 -4.06
N ALA A 380 -22.39 3.85 -4.02
CA ALA A 380 -21.09 3.77 -4.68
C ALA A 380 -20.09 2.91 -3.91
N THR A 381 -20.04 3.05 -2.57
CA THR A 381 -19.03 2.34 -1.77
C THR A 381 -19.32 0.86 -1.61
N VAL A 382 -20.58 0.44 -1.51
CA VAL A 382 -20.91 -0.98 -1.30
C VAL A 382 -20.46 -1.85 -2.49
N HIS A 383 -20.70 -1.44 -3.73
CA HIS A 383 -20.23 -2.20 -4.88
C HIS A 383 -18.73 -2.06 -5.12
N HIS A 384 -18.11 -0.96 -4.67
CA HIS A 384 -16.66 -0.78 -4.64
C HIS A 384 -16.00 -1.78 -3.68
N GLU A 385 -16.55 -1.94 -2.48
CA GLU A 385 -16.00 -2.82 -1.44
C GLU A 385 -16.32 -4.31 -1.69
N LEU A 386 -17.47 -4.62 -2.27
CA LEU A 386 -17.94 -6.00 -2.45
C LEU A 386 -17.85 -6.48 -3.91
N ILE A 387 -18.97 -6.65 -4.58
CA ILE A 387 -19.12 -7.17 -5.94
C ILE A 387 -19.72 -6.06 -6.82
N PRO A 388 -19.04 -5.65 -7.87
CA PRO A 388 -17.88 -6.28 -8.55
C PRO A 388 -16.49 -5.82 -8.06
N GLY A 389 -16.39 -5.06 -6.97
CA GLY A 389 -15.17 -4.45 -6.47
C GLY A 389 -14.24 -5.41 -5.72
N HIS A 390 -13.75 -4.97 -4.54
CA HIS A 390 -12.65 -5.63 -3.82
C HIS A 390 -12.92 -7.09 -3.46
N HIS A 391 -14.13 -7.45 -3.04
CA HIS A 391 -14.43 -8.84 -2.71
C HIS A 391 -14.26 -9.78 -3.92
N LEU A 392 -14.88 -9.45 -5.05
CA LEU A 392 -14.75 -10.27 -6.27
C LEU A 392 -13.30 -10.28 -6.76
N GLN A 393 -12.63 -9.14 -6.71
CA GLN A 393 -11.24 -8.99 -7.10
C GLN A 393 -10.32 -9.91 -6.28
N GLN A 394 -10.37 -9.85 -4.95
CA GLN A 394 -9.55 -10.67 -4.06
C GLN A 394 -9.91 -12.15 -4.13
N PHE A 395 -11.20 -12.47 -4.30
CA PHE A 395 -11.65 -13.83 -4.54
C PHE A 395 -10.99 -14.44 -5.79
N MET A 396 -10.91 -13.69 -6.88
CA MET A 396 -10.26 -14.13 -8.12
C MET A 396 -8.74 -14.11 -8.01
N GLN A 397 -8.17 -13.10 -7.38
CA GLN A 397 -6.73 -12.93 -7.18
C GLN A 397 -6.11 -14.13 -6.44
N SER A 398 -6.77 -14.64 -5.41
CA SER A 398 -6.30 -15.81 -4.65
C SER A 398 -6.37 -17.14 -5.45
N ARG A 399 -6.93 -17.16 -6.66
CA ARG A 399 -7.16 -18.35 -7.49
C ARG A 399 -6.45 -18.32 -8.83
N HIS A 400 -5.89 -17.18 -9.22
CA HIS A 400 -5.26 -17.02 -10.53
C HIS A 400 -3.88 -16.37 -10.40
N LYS A 401 -2.87 -16.97 -11.04
CA LYS A 401 -1.49 -16.45 -11.14
C LYS A 401 -0.95 -15.89 -9.82
N THR A 402 -1.12 -16.63 -8.73
CA THR A 402 -0.79 -16.19 -7.36
C THR A 402 0.69 -15.81 -7.18
N TYR A 403 1.59 -16.34 -8.02
CA TYR A 403 3.00 -15.94 -8.04
C TYR A 403 3.20 -14.44 -8.36
N ARG A 404 2.18 -13.76 -8.95
CA ARG A 404 2.21 -12.33 -9.25
C ARG A 404 1.89 -11.42 -8.06
N TYR A 405 1.55 -11.96 -6.89
CA TYR A 405 1.29 -11.14 -5.68
C TYR A 405 2.42 -10.15 -5.34
N ILE A 406 3.64 -10.47 -5.69
CA ILE A 406 4.80 -9.60 -5.46
C ILE A 406 4.73 -8.28 -6.26
N PHE A 407 3.97 -8.24 -7.36
CA PHE A 407 3.81 -7.05 -8.21
C PHE A 407 2.62 -6.19 -7.80
N ASP A 408 2.01 -6.53 -6.66
CA ASP A 408 0.80 -5.89 -6.17
C ASP A 408 0.87 -4.37 -6.26
N THR A 409 -0.16 -3.78 -6.87
CA THR A 409 -0.20 -2.34 -7.12
C THR A 409 -1.56 -1.76 -6.76
N PRO A 410 -1.58 -0.62 -6.01
CA PRO A 410 -2.83 0.06 -5.71
C PRO A 410 -3.55 0.57 -6.98
N PHE A 411 -2.85 0.76 -8.08
CA PHE A 411 -3.47 1.17 -9.35
C PHE A 411 -4.37 0.09 -9.93
N TRP A 412 -4.06 -1.18 -9.75
CA TRP A 412 -4.95 -2.26 -10.12
C TRP A 412 -6.02 -2.50 -9.05
N ILE A 413 -5.64 -2.51 -7.77
CA ILE A 413 -6.56 -2.82 -6.65
C ILE A 413 -7.66 -1.77 -6.57
N GLU A 414 -7.29 -0.53 -6.29
CA GLU A 414 -8.22 0.59 -6.14
C GLU A 414 -8.80 1.04 -7.49
N GLY A 415 -7.96 0.93 -8.53
CA GLY A 415 -8.37 1.27 -9.88
C GLY A 415 -9.47 0.38 -10.41
N TRP A 416 -9.47 -0.93 -10.11
CA TRP A 416 -10.55 -1.86 -10.47
C TRP A 416 -11.88 -1.48 -9.82
N ALA A 417 -11.88 -1.24 -8.52
CA ALA A 417 -13.07 -0.88 -7.79
C ALA A 417 -13.64 0.47 -8.27
N LEU A 418 -12.76 1.46 -8.51
CA LEU A 418 -13.19 2.74 -9.08
C LEU A 418 -13.61 2.64 -10.55
N TYR A 419 -12.95 1.82 -11.34
CA TYR A 419 -13.39 1.56 -12.72
C TYR A 419 -14.86 1.14 -12.75
N TRP A 420 -15.30 0.31 -11.80
CA TRP A 420 -16.70 -0.08 -11.69
C TRP A 420 -17.62 1.08 -11.26
N GLU A 421 -17.17 2.00 -10.44
CA GLU A 421 -17.92 3.22 -10.17
C GLU A 421 -18.19 4.00 -11.48
N LEU A 422 -17.18 4.11 -12.37
CA LEU A 422 -17.29 4.78 -13.65
C LEU A 422 -18.19 3.99 -14.62
N ASN A 423 -17.98 2.69 -14.74
CA ASN A 423 -18.69 1.83 -15.67
C ASN A 423 -20.17 1.69 -15.31
N LEU A 424 -20.50 1.58 -14.03
CA LEU A 424 -21.88 1.52 -13.55
C LEU A 424 -22.61 2.86 -13.69
N TRP A 425 -21.90 3.99 -13.54
CA TRP A 425 -22.44 5.30 -13.88
C TRP A 425 -22.92 5.34 -15.34
N ASP A 426 -22.06 4.97 -16.29
CA ASP A 426 -22.38 4.99 -17.71
C ASP A 426 -23.55 4.06 -18.08
N LYS A 427 -23.74 2.98 -17.33
CA LYS A 427 -24.84 2.02 -17.52
C LYS A 427 -26.13 2.42 -16.80
N GLY A 428 -26.19 3.57 -16.15
CA GLY A 428 -27.38 4.09 -15.50
C GLY A 428 -27.73 3.36 -14.19
N PHE A 429 -26.74 2.89 -13.43
CA PHE A 429 -26.95 2.29 -12.11
C PHE A 429 -27.48 3.30 -11.10
N ALA A 430 -27.09 4.58 -11.20
CA ALA A 430 -27.67 5.69 -10.44
C ALA A 430 -29.05 6.06 -11.02
N LYS A 431 -30.13 5.57 -10.42
CA LYS A 431 -31.49 5.69 -10.93
C LYS A 431 -32.15 7.05 -10.61
N SER A 432 -31.80 7.63 -9.48
CA SER A 432 -32.35 8.91 -9.01
C SER A 432 -31.33 10.05 -9.06
N PRO A 433 -31.74 11.31 -9.05
CA PRO A 433 -30.80 12.41 -8.92
C PRO A 433 -30.03 12.39 -7.58
N GLU A 434 -30.65 11.88 -6.51
CA GLU A 434 -30.00 11.65 -5.21
C GLU A 434 -28.87 10.61 -5.35
N ASP A 435 -29.10 9.48 -6.03
CA ASP A 435 -28.06 8.46 -6.30
C ASP A 435 -26.91 9.07 -7.13
N ARG A 436 -27.25 9.90 -8.13
CA ARG A 436 -26.21 10.58 -8.91
C ARG A 436 -25.38 11.53 -8.07
N ILE A 437 -25.99 12.31 -7.18
CA ILE A 437 -25.26 13.16 -6.22
C ILE A 437 -24.30 12.30 -5.36
N GLY A 438 -24.77 11.15 -4.88
CA GLY A 438 -23.94 10.25 -4.07
C GLY A 438 -22.72 9.71 -4.82
N MET A 439 -22.91 9.20 -6.04
CA MET A 439 -21.80 8.71 -6.87
C MET A 439 -20.85 9.84 -7.30
N LEU A 440 -21.38 11.04 -7.60
CA LEU A 440 -20.57 12.20 -7.95
C LEU A 440 -19.76 12.73 -6.77
N PHE A 441 -20.30 12.69 -5.54
CA PHE A 441 -19.56 13.03 -4.33
C PHE A 441 -18.27 12.19 -4.23
N TRP A 442 -18.37 10.89 -4.42
CA TRP A 442 -17.20 10.01 -4.38
C TRP A 442 -16.26 10.28 -5.55
N ARG A 443 -16.77 10.47 -6.76
CA ARG A 443 -15.91 10.78 -7.92
C ARG A 443 -15.16 12.10 -7.72
N MET A 444 -15.81 13.14 -7.18
CA MET A 444 -15.16 14.39 -6.79
C MET A 444 -14.08 14.15 -5.71
N HIS A 445 -14.36 13.31 -4.74
CA HIS A 445 -13.39 12.91 -3.73
C HIS A 445 -12.14 12.24 -4.35
N ARG A 446 -12.32 11.34 -5.31
CA ARG A 446 -11.18 10.69 -6.03
C ARG A 446 -10.37 11.72 -6.83
N CYS A 447 -11.01 12.70 -7.45
CA CYS A 447 -10.31 13.80 -8.10
C CYS A 447 -9.53 14.68 -7.08
N ALA A 448 -10.14 14.95 -5.94
CA ALA A 448 -9.52 15.72 -4.87
C ALA A 448 -8.27 15.05 -4.33
N ARG A 449 -8.30 13.72 -4.14
CA ARG A 449 -7.14 12.92 -3.73
C ARG A 449 -5.92 13.12 -4.61
N ILE A 450 -6.09 13.19 -5.93
CA ILE A 450 -4.97 13.48 -6.86
C ILE A 450 -4.42 14.88 -6.59
N ILE A 451 -5.30 15.86 -6.50
CA ILE A 451 -4.90 17.27 -6.38
C ILE A 451 -4.18 17.51 -5.06
N PHE A 452 -4.80 17.15 -3.94
CA PHE A 452 -4.21 17.48 -2.65
C PHE A 452 -2.96 16.66 -2.34
N SER A 453 -2.94 15.34 -2.66
CA SER A 453 -1.79 14.52 -2.31
C SER A 453 -0.55 14.85 -3.14
N LEU A 454 -0.69 15.06 -4.45
CA LEU A 454 0.44 15.47 -5.29
C LEU A 454 0.94 16.85 -4.93
N ASN A 455 0.04 17.83 -4.69
CA ASN A 455 0.44 19.17 -4.29
C ASN A 455 1.08 19.20 -2.89
N TYR A 456 0.66 18.33 -1.97
CA TYR A 456 1.35 18.16 -0.69
C TYR A 456 2.77 17.66 -0.90
N HIS A 457 2.97 16.57 -1.66
CA HIS A 457 4.30 16.01 -1.92
C HIS A 457 5.20 16.94 -2.76
N LEU A 458 4.61 17.86 -3.51
CA LEU A 458 5.31 18.96 -4.22
C LEU A 458 5.50 20.22 -3.37
N GLU A 459 5.10 20.19 -2.08
CA GLU A 459 5.16 21.32 -1.14
C GLU A 459 4.37 22.56 -1.61
N LYS A 460 3.28 22.34 -2.38
CA LYS A 460 2.39 23.40 -2.90
C LYS A 460 1.12 23.58 -2.05
N MET A 461 0.78 22.61 -1.21
CA MET A 461 -0.35 22.68 -0.27
C MET A 461 0.09 22.16 1.09
N THR A 462 -0.36 22.84 2.14
CA THR A 462 -0.21 22.38 3.52
C THR A 462 -1.35 21.39 3.88
N PRO A 463 -1.21 20.58 4.96
CA PRO A 463 -2.28 19.69 5.40
C PRO A 463 -3.61 20.41 5.67
N GLN A 464 -3.58 21.59 6.32
CA GLN A 464 -4.82 22.36 6.56
C GLN A 464 -5.47 22.79 5.24
N GLN A 465 -4.69 23.26 4.26
CA GLN A 465 -5.23 23.60 2.93
C GLN A 465 -5.82 22.38 2.22
N CYS A 466 -5.29 21.17 2.45
CA CYS A 466 -5.87 19.94 1.93
C CYS A 466 -7.22 19.63 2.58
N ILE A 467 -7.35 19.82 3.90
CA ILE A 467 -8.61 19.66 4.64
C ILE A 467 -9.65 20.66 4.11
N ASP A 468 -9.30 21.94 4.06
CA ASP A 468 -10.19 23.01 3.58
C ASP A 468 -10.67 22.74 2.14
N PHE A 469 -9.75 22.27 1.28
CA PHE A 469 -10.08 21.88 -0.09
C PHE A 469 -11.13 20.76 -0.16
N LEU A 470 -11.02 19.72 0.68
CA LEU A 470 -12.00 18.65 0.75
C LEU A 470 -13.35 19.13 1.26
N VAL A 471 -13.38 19.98 2.28
CA VAL A 471 -14.62 20.55 2.83
C VAL A 471 -15.29 21.45 1.80
N ASP A 472 -14.56 22.40 1.23
CA ASP A 472 -15.14 23.44 0.39
C ASP A 472 -15.48 22.95 -1.01
N ARG A 473 -14.60 22.12 -1.59
CA ARG A 473 -14.67 21.73 -2.99
C ARG A 473 -15.47 20.45 -3.22
N VAL A 474 -15.44 19.51 -2.27
CA VAL A 474 -16.16 18.24 -2.34
C VAL A 474 -17.41 18.24 -1.46
N GLY A 475 -17.40 19.00 -0.36
CA GLY A 475 -18.48 19.05 0.62
C GLY A 475 -18.38 17.98 1.70
N HIS A 476 -17.16 17.56 2.05
CA HIS A 476 -16.93 16.66 3.18
C HIS A 476 -17.34 17.27 4.51
N GLU A 477 -17.76 16.43 5.45
CA GLU A 477 -17.77 16.77 6.87
C GLU A 477 -16.33 17.01 7.33
N TYR A 478 -16.10 18.04 8.15
CA TYR A 478 -14.73 18.45 8.53
C TYR A 478 -13.91 17.30 9.15
N ALA A 479 -14.49 16.54 10.09
CA ALA A 479 -13.81 15.43 10.73
C ALA A 479 -13.42 14.32 9.72
N ASN A 480 -14.25 14.08 8.70
CA ASN A 480 -13.95 13.12 7.65
C ASN A 480 -12.82 13.61 6.73
N ALA A 481 -12.80 14.92 6.42
CA ALA A 481 -11.73 15.54 5.65
C ALA A 481 -10.39 15.50 6.40
N GLU A 482 -10.41 15.84 7.70
CA GLU A 482 -9.22 15.76 8.55
C GLU A 482 -8.67 14.33 8.65
N ALA A 483 -9.52 13.35 8.91
CA ALA A 483 -9.12 11.95 8.97
C ALA A 483 -8.53 11.47 7.65
N GLU A 484 -9.11 11.87 6.51
CA GLU A 484 -8.61 11.53 5.17
C GLU A 484 -7.22 12.11 4.90
N VAL A 485 -7.00 13.39 5.22
CA VAL A 485 -5.69 14.03 5.04
C VAL A 485 -4.65 13.44 5.99
N ARG A 486 -5.03 13.20 7.25
CA ARG A 486 -4.17 12.56 8.25
C ARG A 486 -3.70 11.19 7.80
N ARG A 487 -4.63 10.31 7.39
CA ARG A 487 -4.27 8.98 6.90
C ARG A 487 -3.40 9.03 5.65
N SER A 488 -3.59 10.02 4.79
CA SER A 488 -2.84 10.18 3.54
C SER A 488 -1.37 10.52 3.78
N PHE A 489 -1.06 11.26 4.84
CA PHE A 489 0.31 11.78 5.07
C PHE A 489 1.04 11.14 6.25
N THR A 490 0.29 10.53 7.18
CA THR A 490 0.86 9.91 8.39
C THR A 490 0.37 8.49 8.63
N GLY A 491 -0.52 7.95 7.78
CA GLY A 491 -1.18 6.66 7.95
C GLY A 491 -0.44 5.45 7.36
N GLY A 492 0.82 5.59 6.94
CA GLY A 492 1.60 4.48 6.38
C GLY A 492 1.29 4.14 4.92
N TYR A 493 0.45 4.93 4.24
CA TYR A 493 0.19 4.78 2.81
C TYR A 493 1.35 5.32 1.97
N GLY A 494 1.68 4.60 0.88
CA GLY A 494 2.67 5.07 -0.08
C GLY A 494 2.22 6.37 -0.79
N PRO A 495 3.16 7.14 -1.34
CA PRO A 495 2.91 8.50 -1.87
C PRO A 495 1.97 8.51 -3.08
N LEU A 496 1.83 7.39 -3.80
CA LEU A 496 0.91 7.27 -4.95
C LEU A 496 -0.43 6.62 -4.59
N TYR A 497 -0.64 6.17 -3.35
CA TYR A 497 -1.86 5.44 -2.98
C TYR A 497 -3.13 6.26 -3.27
N GLN A 498 -3.13 7.54 -2.91
CA GLN A 498 -4.31 8.39 -3.07
C GLN A 498 -4.68 8.65 -4.54
N ILE A 499 -3.70 8.69 -5.43
CA ILE A 499 -3.97 8.89 -6.86
C ILE A 499 -4.36 7.59 -7.57
N ALA A 500 -4.04 6.44 -7.00
CA ALA A 500 -4.21 5.13 -7.61
C ALA A 500 -5.67 4.82 -7.94
N TYR A 501 -6.61 5.27 -7.12
CA TYR A 501 -8.05 5.15 -7.38
C TYR A 501 -8.43 5.67 -8.76
N MET A 502 -8.36 6.98 -8.94
CA MET A 502 -8.83 7.63 -10.17
C MET A 502 -7.92 7.32 -11.36
N ILE A 503 -6.61 7.32 -11.16
CA ILE A 503 -5.67 7.06 -12.27
C ILE A 503 -5.77 5.61 -12.73
N GLY A 504 -5.81 4.64 -11.82
CA GLY A 504 -6.01 3.23 -12.16
C GLY A 504 -7.37 2.97 -12.80
N GLY A 505 -8.44 3.59 -12.26
CA GLY A 505 -9.77 3.51 -12.84
C GLY A 505 -9.83 4.05 -14.28
N LEU A 506 -9.18 5.18 -14.55
CA LEU A 506 -9.11 5.77 -15.89
C LEU A 506 -8.26 4.92 -16.85
N GLN A 507 -7.18 4.31 -16.38
CA GLN A 507 -6.39 3.37 -17.17
C GLN A 507 -7.23 2.16 -17.60
N LEU A 508 -7.94 1.53 -16.66
CA LEU A 508 -8.82 0.39 -16.96
C LEU A 508 -9.99 0.80 -17.86
N TYR A 509 -10.54 1.98 -17.66
CA TYR A 509 -11.63 2.51 -18.48
C TYR A 509 -11.18 2.72 -19.93
N GLU A 510 -10.03 3.31 -20.17
CA GLU A 510 -9.49 3.48 -21.52
C GLU A 510 -9.08 2.15 -22.15
N LEU A 511 -8.50 1.23 -21.36
CA LEU A 511 -8.17 -0.11 -21.84
C LEU A 511 -9.44 -0.88 -22.27
N LYS A 512 -10.53 -0.76 -21.52
CA LYS A 512 -11.85 -1.29 -21.92
C LYS A 512 -12.27 -0.71 -23.28
N ASN A 513 -12.21 0.62 -23.44
CA ASN A 513 -12.60 1.28 -24.67
C ASN A 513 -11.75 0.83 -25.86
N GLU A 514 -10.46 0.67 -25.66
CA GLU A 514 -9.51 0.19 -26.68
C GLU A 514 -9.82 -1.24 -27.15
N LEU A 515 -10.10 -2.17 -26.22
CA LEU A 515 -10.29 -3.58 -26.54
C LEU A 515 -11.71 -3.90 -27.02
N ILE A 516 -12.73 -3.30 -26.42
CA ILE A 516 -14.12 -3.49 -26.81
C ILE A 516 -14.42 -2.68 -28.07
N GLY A 517 -13.96 -1.42 -28.16
CA GLY A 517 -14.13 -0.58 -29.34
C GLY A 517 -13.48 -1.14 -30.60
N SER A 518 -12.41 -1.93 -30.46
CA SER A 518 -11.80 -2.66 -31.58
C SER A 518 -12.48 -3.99 -31.93
N GLY A 519 -13.53 -4.41 -31.20
CA GLY A 519 -14.20 -5.69 -31.39
C GLY A 519 -13.39 -6.92 -30.96
N LYS A 520 -12.27 -6.75 -30.29
CA LYS A 520 -11.40 -7.86 -29.85
C LYS A 520 -12.00 -8.68 -28.71
N MET A 521 -12.79 -8.06 -27.86
CA MET A 521 -13.41 -8.68 -26.68
C MET A 521 -14.83 -8.19 -26.47
N THR A 522 -15.69 -9.05 -25.91
CA THR A 522 -16.92 -8.59 -25.26
C THR A 522 -16.57 -7.95 -23.91
N GLU A 523 -17.49 -7.18 -23.35
CA GLU A 523 -17.27 -6.53 -22.05
C GLU A 523 -17.02 -7.55 -20.94
N LYS A 524 -17.78 -8.64 -20.90
CA LYS A 524 -17.57 -9.74 -19.95
C LYS A 524 -16.20 -10.40 -20.12
N GLN A 525 -15.79 -10.69 -21.35
CA GLN A 525 -14.46 -11.25 -21.61
C GLN A 525 -13.34 -10.33 -21.12
N PHE A 526 -13.50 -9.02 -21.29
CA PHE A 526 -12.56 -8.04 -20.78
C PHE A 526 -12.46 -8.13 -19.25
N HIS A 527 -13.58 -8.05 -18.54
CA HIS A 527 -13.60 -8.08 -17.07
C HIS A 527 -13.03 -9.38 -16.51
N ASP A 528 -13.45 -10.52 -17.07
CA ASP A 528 -12.97 -11.84 -16.66
C ASP A 528 -11.45 -11.99 -16.91
N SER A 529 -10.94 -11.42 -18.00
CA SER A 529 -9.52 -11.46 -18.33
C SER A 529 -8.69 -10.60 -17.36
N VAL A 530 -9.16 -9.39 -17.05
CA VAL A 530 -8.49 -8.51 -16.05
C VAL A 530 -8.34 -9.23 -14.71
N LEU A 531 -9.41 -9.85 -14.21
CA LEU A 531 -9.42 -10.55 -12.92
C LEU A 531 -8.48 -11.77 -12.90
N LYS A 532 -8.24 -12.43 -14.03
CA LYS A 532 -7.38 -13.61 -14.14
C LYS A 532 -5.89 -13.28 -14.26
N GLU A 533 -5.55 -12.05 -14.58
CA GLU A 533 -4.14 -11.64 -14.68
C GLU A 533 -3.51 -11.28 -13.32
N ASN A 534 -4.30 -11.22 -12.24
CA ASN A 534 -3.88 -10.80 -10.90
C ASN A 534 -3.51 -9.31 -10.83
N SER A 535 -3.05 -8.84 -9.66
CA SER A 535 -2.65 -7.45 -9.45
C SER A 535 -1.28 -7.16 -10.09
N ILE A 536 -1.29 -6.45 -11.20
CA ILE A 536 -0.10 -6.06 -11.96
C ILE A 536 -0.26 -4.63 -12.48
N PRO A 537 0.83 -3.92 -12.82
CA PRO A 537 0.75 -2.61 -13.47
C PRO A 537 -0.14 -2.64 -14.71
N ILE A 538 -1.07 -1.68 -14.81
CA ILE A 538 -2.15 -1.72 -15.83
C ILE A 538 -1.59 -1.62 -17.25
N GLU A 539 -0.46 -0.96 -17.47
CA GLU A 539 0.19 -0.94 -18.78
C GLU A 539 0.71 -2.32 -19.20
N ILE A 540 1.23 -3.11 -18.26
CA ILE A 540 1.64 -4.49 -18.54
C ILE A 540 0.41 -5.37 -18.77
N LEU A 541 -0.65 -5.19 -18.00
CA LEU A 541 -1.95 -5.82 -18.25
C LEU A 541 -2.44 -5.50 -19.68
N ARG A 542 -2.34 -4.24 -20.08
CA ARG A 542 -2.70 -3.79 -21.45
C ARG A 542 -1.90 -4.54 -22.51
N ALA A 543 -0.58 -4.63 -22.35
CA ALA A 543 0.28 -5.34 -23.29
C ALA A 543 -0.09 -6.83 -23.38
N ILE A 544 -0.40 -7.48 -22.25
CA ILE A 544 -0.84 -8.88 -22.21
C ILE A 544 -2.17 -9.05 -22.95
N LEU A 545 -3.18 -8.24 -22.65
CA LEU A 545 -4.52 -8.38 -23.26
C LEU A 545 -4.53 -8.02 -24.75
N ARG A 546 -3.64 -7.14 -25.19
CA ARG A 546 -3.44 -6.80 -26.61
C ARG A 546 -2.61 -7.83 -27.36
N GLN A 547 -1.90 -8.70 -26.65
CA GLN A 547 -0.92 -9.62 -27.22
C GLN A 547 0.27 -8.89 -27.88
N ASP A 548 0.70 -7.77 -27.28
CA ASP A 548 1.82 -6.99 -27.80
C ASP A 548 3.15 -7.79 -27.70
N ASP A 549 4.08 -7.48 -28.59
CA ASP A 549 5.44 -8.05 -28.53
C ASP A 549 6.34 -7.12 -27.73
N LEU A 550 6.66 -7.52 -26.49
CA LEU A 550 7.43 -6.73 -25.55
C LEU A 550 8.92 -6.87 -25.79
N SER A 551 9.68 -5.78 -25.65
CA SER A 551 11.14 -5.77 -25.65
C SER A 551 11.70 -5.90 -24.23
N GLU A 552 12.95 -6.37 -24.09
CA GLU A 552 13.62 -6.53 -22.79
C GLU A 552 13.75 -5.20 -22.01
N ASP A 553 13.94 -4.08 -22.76
CA ASP A 553 14.01 -2.72 -22.21
C ASP A 553 12.71 -1.96 -22.42
N TYR A 554 11.59 -2.64 -22.12
CA TYR A 554 10.26 -2.07 -22.28
C TYR A 554 10.10 -0.78 -21.50
N SER A 555 9.63 0.26 -22.19
CA SER A 555 9.17 1.52 -21.60
C SER A 555 7.83 1.91 -22.22
N THR A 556 7.02 2.65 -21.48
CA THR A 556 5.69 3.03 -21.94
C THR A 556 5.62 4.48 -22.37
N ASN A 557 4.82 4.73 -23.43
CA ASN A 557 4.38 6.06 -23.88
C ASN A 557 2.85 6.18 -23.84
N TRP A 558 2.17 5.25 -23.20
CA TRP A 558 0.71 5.21 -23.21
C TRP A 558 0.10 6.37 -22.41
N LYS A 559 -0.43 7.34 -23.13
CA LYS A 559 -1.23 8.43 -22.58
C LYS A 559 -2.72 8.04 -22.65
N PHE A 560 -3.22 7.43 -21.56
CA PHE A 560 -4.61 6.93 -21.48
C PHE A 560 -5.67 8.06 -21.40
N MET A 561 -5.26 9.30 -21.17
CA MET A 561 -6.14 10.48 -21.28
C MET A 561 -5.61 11.39 -22.37
N LYS A 562 -6.44 11.64 -23.41
CA LYS A 562 -6.14 12.65 -24.42
C LYS A 562 -6.17 14.03 -23.77
N GLN A 563 -5.12 14.80 -24.02
CA GLN A 563 -4.99 16.17 -23.51
C GLN A 563 -6.06 17.11 -24.06
#